data_59515e5c28b0e7002e74622462393af3
#
_entry.id   59515e5c28b0e7002e74622462393af3
#
_cell.length_a   1.000
_cell.length_b   1.000
_cell.length_c   1.000
_cell.angle_alpha   90.00
_cell.angle_beta   90.00
_cell.angle_gamma   90.00
#
_symmetry.space_group_name_H-M   'P 1'
#
loop_
_entity.id
_entity.type
_entity.pdbx_description
1 polymer ?
#
loop_
_entity_poly.entity_id
_entity_poly.type
_entity_poly.pdbx_seq_one_letter_code
_entity_poly.pdbx_strand_id
1 'polypeptide(L)'
;MRVLLDTSGWIELLAGTERGGLFEPALKADRLLVPAIVRYEVSRYLLAHSDESRRTLALQALGKFEQIPLDSAIADQAAILGARHKLAMADALIYSVVCLHQAELWTQDRHFENLPSVRFFEKKQAI
;
A
#
# COMPACT_ATOMS: atom_id res chain seq x y z
N MET A 1 15.42 1.81 -6.72
CA MET A 1 14.13 2.51 -6.62
C MET A 1 13.32 1.94 -5.46
N ARG A 2 12.78 2.82 -4.64
CA ARG A 2 11.91 2.43 -3.54
C ARG A 2 10.46 2.51 -3.98
N VAL A 3 9.73 1.42 -3.80
CA VAL A 3 8.32 1.33 -4.19
C VAL A 3 7.48 0.99 -2.97
N LEU A 4 6.29 1.54 -2.91
CA LEU A 4 5.30 1.20 -1.90
C LEU A 4 4.00 0.85 -2.61
N LEU A 5 3.48 -0.35 -2.34
CA LEU A 5 2.13 -0.71 -2.77
C LEU A 5 1.15 -0.35 -1.67
N ASP A 6 0.05 0.29 -2.04
CA ASP A 6 -1.02 0.49 -1.07
C ASP A 6 -1.76 -0.82 -0.79
N THR A 7 -2.71 -0.76 0.12
CA THR A 7 -3.47 -1.93 0.54
C THR A 7 -4.17 -2.63 -0.61
N SER A 8 -4.81 -1.87 -1.51
CA SER A 8 -5.57 -2.47 -2.61
C SER A 8 -4.66 -3.18 -3.62
N GLY A 9 -3.47 -2.64 -3.86
CA GLY A 9 -2.48 -3.29 -4.72
C GLY A 9 -2.03 -4.63 -4.15
N TRP A 10 -1.76 -4.70 -2.86
CA TRP A 10 -1.41 -5.95 -2.20
C TRP A 10 -2.55 -6.96 -2.24
N ILE A 11 -3.79 -6.52 -2.01
CA ILE A 11 -4.95 -7.41 -2.07
C ILE A 11 -5.11 -8.01 -3.45
N GLU A 12 -5.02 -7.21 -4.51
CA GLU A 12 -5.09 -7.71 -5.88
C GLU A 12 -3.99 -8.74 -6.16
N LEU A 13 -2.78 -8.44 -5.72
CA LEU A 13 -1.61 -9.30 -5.94
C LEU A 13 -1.76 -10.62 -5.18
N LEU A 14 -2.12 -10.57 -3.91
CA LEU A 14 -2.27 -11.76 -3.06
C LEU A 14 -3.45 -12.62 -3.48
N ALA A 15 -4.53 -12.02 -3.98
CA ALA A 15 -5.70 -12.74 -4.47
C ALA A 15 -5.50 -13.33 -5.87
N GLY A 16 -4.41 -12.98 -6.55
CA GLY A 16 -4.12 -13.50 -7.88
C GLY A 16 -5.08 -13.02 -8.95
N THR A 17 -5.63 -11.82 -8.79
CA THR A 17 -6.56 -11.23 -9.77
C THR A 17 -5.81 -10.81 -11.03
N GLU A 18 -6.56 -10.57 -12.11
CA GLU A 18 -5.98 -10.03 -13.35
C GLU A 18 -5.28 -8.68 -13.09
N ARG A 19 -5.89 -7.82 -12.29
CA ARG A 19 -5.29 -6.54 -11.93
C ARG A 19 -4.02 -6.69 -11.09
N GLY A 20 -3.88 -7.79 -10.35
CA GLY A 20 -2.66 -8.09 -9.61
C GLY A 20 -1.42 -8.09 -10.49
N GLY A 21 -1.56 -8.46 -11.76
CA GLY A 21 -0.46 -8.42 -12.72
C GLY A 21 0.12 -7.02 -12.95
N LEU A 22 -0.69 -5.96 -12.75
CA LEU A 22 -0.22 -4.58 -12.86
C LEU A 22 0.76 -4.23 -11.75
N PHE A 23 0.61 -4.83 -10.58
CA PHE A 23 1.42 -4.55 -9.39
C PHE A 23 2.60 -5.52 -9.23
N GLU A 24 2.59 -6.63 -9.97
CA GLU A 24 3.63 -7.64 -9.88
C GLU A 24 5.05 -7.10 -10.10
N PRO A 25 5.30 -6.16 -11.03
CA PRO A 25 6.63 -5.58 -11.19
C PRO A 25 7.19 -4.91 -9.94
N ALA A 26 6.34 -4.47 -9.01
CA ALA A 26 6.80 -3.87 -7.76
C ALA A 26 7.60 -4.86 -6.90
N LEU A 27 7.33 -6.17 -7.04
CA LEU A 27 8.06 -7.22 -6.31
C LEU A 27 9.54 -7.26 -6.69
N LYS A 28 9.90 -6.70 -7.84
CA LYS A 28 11.28 -6.65 -8.35
C LYS A 28 11.97 -5.32 -8.05
N ALA A 29 11.32 -4.42 -7.34
CA ALA A 29 11.94 -3.16 -6.95
C ALA A 29 13.12 -3.42 -6.01
N ASP A 30 14.11 -2.53 -6.01
CA ASP A 30 15.26 -2.64 -5.13
C ASP A 30 14.83 -2.70 -3.67
N ARG A 31 13.83 -1.89 -3.31
CA ARG A 31 13.25 -1.88 -1.98
C ARG A 31 11.73 -1.73 -2.11
N LEU A 32 11.01 -2.73 -1.65
CA LEU A 32 9.54 -2.69 -1.58
C LEU A 32 9.14 -2.51 -0.12
N LEU A 33 8.54 -1.36 0.17
CA LEU A 33 8.21 -0.94 1.52
C LEU A 33 6.80 -1.38 1.90
N VAL A 34 6.67 -1.94 3.10
CA VAL A 34 5.38 -2.35 3.65
C VAL A 34 5.14 -1.58 4.96
N PRO A 35 4.41 -0.46 4.91
CA PRO A 35 4.05 0.25 6.13
C PRO A 35 3.18 -0.59 7.06
N ALA A 36 3.33 -0.40 8.36
CA ALA A 36 2.52 -1.12 9.35
C ALA A 36 1.02 -0.95 9.12
N ILE A 37 0.57 0.24 8.68
CA ILE A 37 -0.84 0.47 8.39
C ILE A 37 -1.34 -0.38 7.21
N VAL A 38 -0.50 -0.57 6.20
CA VAL A 38 -0.84 -1.45 5.06
C VAL A 38 -0.94 -2.89 5.53
N ARG A 39 0.01 -3.35 6.34
CA ARG A 39 -0.05 -4.69 6.93
C ARG A 39 -1.32 -4.89 7.75
N TYR A 40 -1.72 -3.90 8.53
CA TYR A 40 -2.97 -3.94 9.30
C TYR A 40 -4.18 -4.09 8.38
N GLU A 41 -4.28 -3.26 7.35
CA GLU A 41 -5.43 -3.28 6.45
C GLU A 41 -5.51 -4.59 5.65
N VAL A 42 -4.36 -5.09 5.17
CA VAL A 42 -4.30 -6.38 4.49
C VAL A 42 -4.72 -7.50 5.44
N SER A 43 -4.24 -7.48 6.69
CA SER A 43 -4.61 -8.47 7.70
C SER A 43 -6.11 -8.47 7.97
N ARG A 44 -6.73 -7.29 8.07
CA ARG A 44 -8.19 -7.15 8.25
C ARG A 44 -8.96 -7.74 7.08
N TYR A 45 -8.51 -7.48 5.86
CA TYR A 45 -9.12 -8.04 4.66
C TYR A 45 -9.03 -9.58 4.68
N LEU A 46 -7.86 -10.12 4.98
CA LEU A 46 -7.64 -11.57 4.99
C LEU A 46 -8.49 -12.27 6.05
N LEU A 47 -8.69 -11.65 7.21
CA LEU A 47 -9.59 -12.20 8.25
C LEU A 47 -11.01 -12.38 7.75
N ALA A 48 -11.48 -11.47 6.90
CA ALA A 48 -12.86 -11.52 6.38
C ALA A 48 -13.01 -12.41 5.14
N HIS A 49 -11.93 -12.67 4.38
CA HIS A 49 -12.02 -13.26 3.04
C HIS A 49 -11.20 -14.53 2.85
N SER A 50 -10.48 -15.00 3.86
CA SER A 50 -9.65 -16.20 3.73
C SER A 50 -9.64 -17.04 5.00
N ASP A 51 -9.26 -18.31 4.87
CA ASP A 51 -9.05 -19.19 6.01
C ASP A 51 -7.71 -18.91 6.69
N GLU A 52 -7.47 -19.56 7.83
CA GLU A 52 -6.26 -19.36 8.62
C GLU A 52 -4.99 -19.74 7.84
N SER A 53 -5.02 -20.83 7.09
CA SER A 53 -3.86 -21.30 6.32
C SER A 53 -3.46 -20.30 5.25
N ARG A 54 -4.44 -19.80 4.48
CA ARG A 54 -4.17 -18.80 3.43
C ARG A 54 -3.70 -17.48 4.02
N ARG A 55 -4.31 -17.07 5.13
CA ARG A 55 -3.92 -15.84 5.82
C ARG A 55 -2.48 -15.93 6.29
N THR A 56 -2.09 -17.05 6.90
CA THR A 56 -0.73 -17.26 7.38
C THR A 56 0.28 -17.17 6.23
N LEU A 57 0.00 -17.84 5.11
CA LEU A 57 0.88 -17.81 3.93
C LEU A 57 1.00 -16.40 3.35
N ALA A 58 -0.11 -15.67 3.26
CA ALA A 58 -0.13 -14.31 2.72
C ALA A 58 0.68 -13.36 3.61
N LEU A 59 0.52 -13.46 4.93
CA LEU A 59 1.27 -12.61 5.86
C LEU A 59 2.76 -12.96 5.89
N GLN A 60 3.12 -14.22 5.71
CA GLN A 60 4.52 -14.62 5.56
C GLN A 60 5.13 -14.01 4.31
N ALA A 61 4.40 -14.04 3.19
CA ALA A 61 4.86 -13.43 1.93
C ALA A 61 5.06 -11.92 2.10
N LEU A 62 4.09 -11.25 2.72
CA LEU A 62 4.17 -9.81 2.99
C LEU A 62 5.36 -9.47 3.88
N GLY A 63 5.66 -10.32 4.84
CA GLY A 63 6.75 -10.13 5.80
C GLY A 63 8.15 -10.26 5.22
N LYS A 64 8.29 -10.72 3.98
CA LYS A 64 9.60 -10.84 3.32
C LYS A 64 10.14 -9.50 2.82
N PHE A 65 9.30 -8.49 2.73
CA PHE A 65 9.68 -7.18 2.23
C PHE A 65 10.00 -6.24 3.39
N GLU A 66 10.38 -5.02 3.07
CA GLU A 66 10.85 -4.08 4.10
C GLU A 66 9.69 -3.52 4.91
N GLN A 67 9.58 -3.96 6.16
CA GLN A 67 8.53 -3.52 7.09
C GLN A 67 8.88 -2.14 7.64
N ILE A 68 7.96 -1.20 7.54
CA ILE A 68 8.13 0.17 8.05
C ILE A 68 7.18 0.37 9.23
N PRO A 69 7.69 0.45 10.46
CA PRO A 69 6.84 0.66 11.62
C PRO A 69 6.26 2.08 11.64
N LEU A 70 5.10 2.22 12.25
CA LEU A 70 4.49 3.53 12.48
C LEU A 70 5.17 4.18 13.68
N ASP A 71 5.87 5.28 13.44
CA ASP A 71 6.54 6.04 14.50
C ASP A 71 6.02 7.49 14.56
N SER A 72 6.56 8.27 15.48
CA SER A 72 6.13 9.65 15.68
C SER A 72 6.39 10.53 14.46
N ALA A 73 7.52 10.33 13.78
CA ALA A 73 7.84 11.12 12.58
C ALA A 73 6.82 10.89 11.47
N ILE A 74 6.45 9.63 11.25
CA ILE A 74 5.42 9.27 10.27
C ILE A 74 4.07 9.86 10.67
N ALA A 75 3.69 9.76 11.94
CA ALA A 75 2.42 10.28 12.44
C ALA A 75 2.33 11.80 12.29
N ASP A 76 3.37 12.52 12.67
CA ASP A 76 3.39 13.98 12.59
C ASP A 76 3.30 14.46 11.14
N GLN A 77 4.06 13.85 10.25
CA GLN A 77 4.03 14.19 8.83
C GLN A 77 2.68 13.83 8.20
N ALA A 78 2.10 12.69 8.60
CA ALA A 78 0.78 12.29 8.11
C ALA A 78 -0.30 13.30 8.49
N ALA A 79 -0.24 13.88 9.68
CA ALA A 79 -1.18 14.91 10.11
C ALA A 79 -1.13 16.12 9.17
N ILE A 80 0.08 16.56 8.82
CA ILE A 80 0.28 17.67 7.89
C ILE A 80 -0.23 17.34 6.49
N LEU A 81 0.14 16.18 5.96
CA LEU A 81 -0.25 15.73 4.62
C LEU A 81 -1.76 15.49 4.52
N GLY A 82 -2.34 14.91 5.56
CA GLY A 82 -3.78 14.67 5.62
C GLY A 82 -4.58 15.95 5.58
N ALA A 83 -4.15 16.97 6.33
CA ALA A 83 -4.79 18.29 6.31
C ALA A 83 -4.61 18.97 4.96
N ARG A 84 -3.40 18.93 4.40
CA ARG A 84 -3.09 19.61 3.13
C ARG A 84 -3.83 19.01 1.94
N HIS A 85 -3.87 17.69 1.85
CA HIS A 85 -4.43 16.97 0.69
C HIS A 85 -5.81 16.37 0.97
N LYS A 86 -6.37 16.63 2.14
CA LYS A 86 -7.69 16.12 2.55
C LYS A 86 -7.77 14.59 2.48
N LEU A 87 -6.73 13.93 2.99
CA LEU A 87 -6.65 12.47 3.03
C LEU A 87 -7.23 11.95 4.35
N ALA A 88 -7.92 10.80 4.27
CA ALA A 88 -8.30 10.04 5.45
C ALA A 88 -7.05 9.54 6.18
N MET A 89 -7.21 9.16 7.45
CA MET A 89 -6.07 8.79 8.30
C MET A 89 -5.16 7.72 7.68
N ALA A 90 -5.73 6.61 7.21
CA ALA A 90 -4.93 5.52 6.64
C ALA A 90 -4.15 5.98 5.41
N ASP A 91 -4.81 6.71 4.50
CA ASP A 91 -4.17 7.24 3.29
C ASP A 91 -3.06 8.24 3.64
N ALA A 92 -3.30 9.09 4.64
CA ALA A 92 -2.30 10.05 5.10
C ALA A 92 -1.06 9.35 5.67
N LEU A 93 -1.26 8.28 6.43
CA LEU A 93 -0.15 7.49 6.98
C LEU A 93 0.66 6.81 5.88
N ILE A 94 -0.01 6.25 4.88
CA ILE A 94 0.65 5.63 3.73
C ILE A 94 1.47 6.68 2.97
N TYR A 95 0.87 7.81 2.66
CA TYR A 95 1.54 8.86 1.89
C TYR A 95 2.71 9.49 2.67
N SER A 96 2.60 9.56 3.99
CA SER A 96 3.69 9.99 4.86
C SER A 96 4.93 9.11 4.70
N VAL A 97 4.75 7.79 4.65
CA VAL A 97 5.86 6.86 4.40
C VAL A 97 6.48 7.11 3.02
N VAL A 98 5.64 7.33 2.01
CA VAL A 98 6.10 7.65 0.64
C VAL A 98 7.03 8.86 0.67
N CYS A 99 6.60 9.93 1.31
CA CYS A 99 7.38 11.18 1.35
C CYS A 99 8.66 11.04 2.17
N LEU A 100 8.58 10.44 3.36
CA LEU A 100 9.73 10.33 4.26
C LEU A 100 10.80 9.36 3.73
N HIS A 101 10.38 8.33 3.01
CA HIS A 101 11.30 7.34 2.44
C HIS A 101 11.66 7.60 0.97
N GLN A 102 11.15 8.68 0.40
CA GLN A 102 11.38 9.02 -1.01
C GLN A 102 11.04 7.84 -1.94
N ALA A 103 9.88 7.23 -1.68
CA ALA A 103 9.38 6.11 -2.46
C ALA A 103 8.39 6.57 -3.52
N GLU A 104 8.08 5.68 -4.46
CA GLU A 104 6.98 5.86 -5.40
C GLU A 104 5.82 4.98 -4.96
N LEU A 105 4.64 5.59 -4.82
CA LEU A 105 3.42 4.88 -4.46
C LEU A 105 2.75 4.33 -5.73
N TRP A 106 2.54 3.03 -5.77
CA TRP A 106 1.76 2.38 -6.84
C TRP A 106 0.38 2.08 -6.27
N THR A 107 -0.64 2.67 -6.88
CA THR A 107 -2.01 2.60 -6.35
C THR A 107 -3.05 2.64 -7.46
N GLN A 108 -4.22 2.07 -7.19
CA GLN A 108 -5.43 2.25 -8.00
C GLN A 108 -6.48 3.08 -7.27
N ASP A 109 -6.13 3.68 -6.13
CA ASP A 109 -7.03 4.51 -5.33
C ASP A 109 -6.98 5.96 -5.82
N ARG A 110 -8.14 6.49 -6.24
CA ARG A 110 -8.26 7.84 -6.78
C ARG A 110 -7.90 8.93 -5.78
N HIS A 111 -7.93 8.63 -4.48
CA HIS A 111 -7.54 9.61 -3.47
C HIS A 111 -6.10 10.09 -3.65
N PHE A 112 -5.24 9.29 -4.27
CA PHE A 112 -3.84 9.62 -4.51
C PHE A 112 -3.54 10.10 -5.93
N GLU A 113 -4.53 10.13 -6.83
CA GLU A 113 -4.33 10.24 -8.29
C GLU A 113 -3.40 11.37 -8.72
N ASN A 114 -3.54 12.54 -8.11
CA ASN A 114 -2.81 13.75 -8.54
C ASN A 114 -1.69 14.15 -7.59
N LEU A 115 -1.31 13.28 -6.66
CA LEU A 115 -0.26 13.59 -5.70
C LEU A 115 1.13 13.29 -6.28
N PRO A 116 2.17 14.04 -5.86
CA PRO A 116 3.53 13.74 -6.28
C PRO A 116 3.99 12.35 -5.88
N SER A 117 4.86 11.75 -6.68
CA SER A 117 5.45 10.43 -6.44
C SER A 117 4.43 9.29 -6.44
N VAL A 118 3.35 9.46 -7.20
CA VAL A 118 2.30 8.44 -7.32
C VAL A 118 2.26 7.92 -8.75
N ARG A 119 2.29 6.60 -8.88
CA ARG A 119 1.99 5.89 -10.12
C ARG A 119 0.59 5.33 -9.99
N PHE A 120 -0.36 5.94 -10.69
CA PHE A 120 -1.77 5.62 -10.60
C PHE A 120 -2.18 4.66 -11.73
N PHE A 121 -2.89 3.58 -11.35
CA PHE A 121 -3.41 2.59 -12.28
C PHE A 121 -4.93 2.72 -12.32
N GLU A 122 -5.45 3.38 -13.35
CA GLU A 122 -6.88 3.61 -13.47
C GLU A 122 -7.66 2.31 -13.58
N LYS A 123 -8.73 2.18 -12.79
CA LYS A 123 -9.66 1.07 -12.94
C LYS A 123 -10.59 1.35 -14.12
N LYS A 124 -10.61 0.44 -15.10
CA LYS A 124 -11.58 0.52 -16.17
C LYS A 124 -12.96 0.20 -15.62
N GLN A 125 -13.94 1.05 -15.95
CA GLN A 125 -15.32 0.73 -15.62
C GLN A 125 -15.79 -0.42 -16.50
N ALA A 126 -16.52 -1.38 -15.88
CA ALA A 126 -17.22 -2.40 -16.64
C ALA A 126 -18.32 -1.74 -17.47
N ILE A 127 -18.36 -2.04 -18.75
CA ILE A 127 -19.37 -1.54 -19.66
C ILE A 127 -20.57 -2.48 -19.61
#